data_931f20ece4be369713f633ac89fbbd28
#
_entry.id   931f20ece4be369713f633ac89fbbd28
#
_cell.length_a   1.000
_cell.length_b   1.000
_cell.length_c   1.000
_cell.angle_alpha   90.00
_cell.angle_beta   90.00
_cell.angle_gamma   90.00
#
_symmetry.space_group_name_H-M   'P 1'
#
loop_
_entity.id
_entity.type
_entity.pdbx_description
1 polymer ?
#
loop_
_entity_poly.entity_id
_entity_poly.type
_entity_poly.pdbx_seq_one_letter_code
_entity_poly.pdbx_strand_id
1 'polypeptide(L)'
;MFKRKLLKQSKIKRFLLKLLNVYAYDKETLNNINPENQNNQKNFIKFNDKSFIFSRGYLDLKRKIKKLDIFFRYSPNNKLWNASKHTERIIQNIDKRTLISVSLLSLKDSIESMLLNFNIGVCIHLIADNSDNSFDNQILNILKHDKILIKKHVSKISGNRGSYLECCDQAENSEDLILFIEDDYLFEKHSIEEMLVTYSRISSLLKKD
;
A
#
# COMPACT_ATOMS: atom_id res chain seq x y z
N MET A 1 15.05 -14.96 5.65
CA MET A 1 15.59 -15.03 4.26
C MET A 1 15.33 -16.43 3.72
N PHE A 2 14.24 -16.64 2.97
CA PHE A 2 13.89 -17.95 2.45
C PHE A 2 14.73 -18.24 1.19
N LYS A 3 15.64 -19.21 1.25
CA LYS A 3 16.30 -19.74 0.06
C LYS A 3 15.26 -20.52 -0.76
N ARG A 4 14.73 -19.89 -1.81
CA ARG A 4 13.90 -20.58 -2.80
C ARG A 4 14.74 -21.69 -3.43
N LYS A 5 14.36 -22.96 -3.20
CA LYS A 5 14.95 -24.08 -3.91
C LYS A 5 14.48 -24.02 -5.37
N LEU A 6 15.29 -23.45 -6.23
CA LEU A 6 15.11 -23.60 -7.67
C LEU A 6 15.19 -25.08 -8.02
N LEU A 7 14.21 -25.57 -8.78
CA LEU A 7 14.26 -26.94 -9.33
C LEU A 7 15.65 -27.22 -9.91
N LYS A 8 16.25 -28.36 -9.54
CA LYS A 8 17.48 -28.89 -10.17
C LYS A 8 17.17 -29.21 -11.62
N GLN A 9 17.25 -28.21 -12.48
CA GLN A 9 17.05 -28.35 -13.92
C GLN A 9 18.41 -28.41 -14.63
N SER A 10 18.46 -29.13 -15.75
CA SER A 10 19.67 -29.14 -16.60
C SER A 10 20.04 -27.72 -17.03
N LYS A 11 21.33 -27.44 -17.22
CA LYS A 11 21.83 -26.12 -17.64
C LYS A 11 21.12 -25.59 -18.90
N ILE A 12 20.81 -26.46 -19.83
CA ILE A 12 20.13 -26.17 -21.10
C ILE A 12 18.68 -25.73 -20.84
N LYS A 13 17.97 -26.42 -19.95
CA LYS A 13 16.58 -26.08 -19.60
C LYS A 13 16.49 -24.74 -18.87
N ARG A 14 17.46 -24.41 -18.01
CA ARG A 14 17.58 -23.09 -17.37
C ARG A 14 17.83 -21.97 -18.37
N PHE A 15 18.68 -22.23 -19.35
CA PHE A 15 18.99 -21.28 -20.40
C PHE A 15 17.76 -20.95 -21.24
N LEU A 16 17.04 -21.99 -21.70
CA LEU A 16 15.79 -21.84 -22.47
C LEU A 16 14.69 -21.08 -21.66
N LEU A 17 14.50 -21.41 -20.38
CA LEU A 17 13.53 -20.73 -19.52
C LEU A 17 13.91 -19.26 -19.31
N LYS A 18 15.21 -18.96 -19.19
CA LYS A 18 15.70 -17.59 -19.08
C LYS A 18 15.48 -16.78 -20.36
N LEU A 19 15.64 -17.42 -21.51
CA LEU A 19 15.41 -16.83 -22.83
C LEU A 19 13.92 -16.51 -23.06
N LEU A 20 13.04 -17.32 -22.48
CA LEU A 20 11.57 -17.15 -22.53
C LEU A 20 11.03 -16.27 -21.38
N ASN A 21 11.91 -15.73 -20.53
CA ASN A 21 11.52 -14.95 -19.34
C ASN A 21 10.58 -15.72 -18.38
N VAL A 22 10.69 -17.05 -18.35
CA VAL A 22 9.86 -17.94 -17.51
C VAL A 22 10.65 -18.39 -16.29
N TYR A 23 10.11 -18.20 -15.11
CA TYR A 23 10.68 -18.68 -13.86
C TYR A 23 9.93 -19.93 -13.40
N ALA A 24 10.66 -21.06 -13.29
CA ALA A 24 10.10 -22.30 -12.76
C ALA A 24 10.37 -22.41 -11.25
N TYR A 25 9.32 -22.59 -10.47
CA TYR A 25 9.36 -22.76 -9.01
C TYR A 25 9.10 -24.20 -8.62
N ASP A 26 9.49 -24.58 -7.41
CA ASP A 26 9.28 -25.93 -6.90
C ASP A 26 7.78 -26.23 -6.76
N LYS A 27 7.42 -27.50 -7.03
CA LYS A 27 6.03 -27.98 -7.04
C LYS A 27 5.31 -27.75 -5.70
N GLU A 28 6.02 -27.72 -4.59
CA GLU A 28 5.44 -27.45 -3.27
C GLU A 28 4.86 -26.02 -3.14
N THR A 29 5.44 -25.07 -3.87
CA THR A 29 4.92 -23.69 -3.90
C THR A 29 3.64 -23.56 -4.74
N LEU A 30 3.44 -24.47 -5.70
CA LEU A 30 2.29 -24.50 -6.59
C LEU A 30 1.12 -25.31 -6.01
N ASN A 31 1.38 -26.24 -5.08
CA ASN A 31 0.33 -27.07 -4.46
C ASN A 31 -0.63 -26.31 -3.54
N ASN A 32 -0.29 -25.07 -3.16
CA ASN A 32 -1.19 -24.21 -2.39
C ASN A 32 -2.16 -23.40 -3.26
N ILE A 33 -2.15 -23.61 -4.56
CA ILE A 33 -2.96 -22.90 -5.53
C ILE A 33 -4.14 -23.80 -5.91
N ASN A 34 -5.34 -23.47 -5.43
CA ASN A 34 -6.55 -24.29 -5.65
C ASN A 34 -7.41 -23.72 -6.80
N PRO A 35 -7.66 -24.52 -7.88
CA PRO A 35 -8.47 -24.09 -9.01
C PRO A 35 -9.96 -23.82 -8.69
N GLU A 36 -10.48 -24.34 -7.58
CA GLU A 36 -11.92 -24.34 -7.31
C GLU A 36 -12.44 -23.10 -6.55
N ASN A 37 -11.57 -22.21 -6.12
CA ASN A 37 -11.98 -21.06 -5.30
C ASN A 37 -12.44 -19.86 -6.14
N GLN A 38 -13.60 -20.00 -6.78
CA GLN A 38 -14.17 -19.02 -7.73
C GLN A 38 -14.45 -17.64 -7.12
N ASN A 39 -14.73 -17.56 -5.80
CA ASN A 39 -15.04 -16.29 -5.15
C ASN A 39 -13.83 -15.38 -5.02
N ASN A 40 -12.64 -15.96 -4.93
CA ASN A 40 -11.40 -15.21 -4.85
C ASN A 40 -10.83 -14.86 -6.24
N GLN A 41 -11.22 -15.59 -7.29
CA GLN A 41 -10.78 -15.35 -8.67
C GLN A 41 -11.17 -13.97 -9.20
N LYS A 42 -12.37 -13.48 -8.87
CA LYS A 42 -12.87 -12.18 -9.38
C LYS A 42 -11.99 -11.01 -8.95
N ASN A 43 -11.37 -11.10 -7.77
CA ASN A 43 -10.49 -10.07 -7.24
C ASN A 43 -9.08 -10.15 -7.82
N PHE A 44 -8.63 -11.32 -8.28
CA PHE A 44 -7.30 -11.53 -8.88
C PHE A 44 -7.23 -11.22 -10.37
N ILE A 45 -8.31 -11.48 -11.10
CA ILE A 45 -8.33 -11.38 -12.57
C ILE A 45 -8.30 -9.94 -13.07
N LYS A 46 -8.66 -8.96 -12.24
CA LYS A 46 -8.69 -7.54 -12.64
C LYS A 46 -7.32 -6.95 -12.96
N PHE A 47 -6.24 -7.53 -12.48
CA PHE A 47 -4.89 -6.97 -12.60
C PHE A 47 -4.02 -7.64 -13.64
N ASN A 48 -4.48 -8.21 -14.69
CA ASN A 48 -3.62 -8.69 -15.77
C ASN A 48 -2.28 -9.31 -15.28
N ASP A 49 -2.31 -9.97 -14.10
CA ASP A 49 -1.12 -10.56 -13.51
C ASP A 49 -0.69 -11.79 -14.33
N LYS A 50 0.12 -11.52 -15.35
CA LYS A 50 0.63 -12.56 -16.25
C LYS A 50 1.36 -13.68 -15.49
N SER A 51 1.96 -13.38 -14.36
CA SER A 51 2.65 -14.38 -13.53
C SER A 51 1.67 -15.42 -12.98
N PHE A 52 0.45 -15.02 -12.70
CA PHE A 52 -0.61 -15.89 -12.22
C PHE A 52 -1.14 -16.84 -13.32
N ILE A 53 -1.27 -16.33 -14.55
CA ILE A 53 -1.72 -17.12 -15.70
C ILE A 53 -0.68 -18.23 -16.01
N PHE A 54 0.59 -17.94 -15.91
CA PHE A 54 1.67 -18.88 -16.15
C PHE A 54 1.86 -19.94 -15.06
N SER A 55 1.40 -19.68 -13.82
CA SER A 55 1.51 -20.65 -12.72
C SER A 55 0.50 -21.79 -12.81
N ARG A 56 -0.54 -21.67 -13.63
CA ARG A 56 -1.66 -22.63 -13.78
C ARG A 56 -2.25 -23.07 -12.44
N GLY A 57 -2.27 -22.19 -11.47
CA GLY A 57 -2.75 -22.52 -10.16
C GLY A 57 -3.53 -21.39 -9.52
N TYR A 58 -4.25 -21.71 -8.46
CA TYR A 58 -5.07 -20.77 -7.71
C TYR A 58 -4.63 -20.76 -6.26
N LEU A 59 -4.59 -19.59 -5.65
CA LEU A 59 -4.27 -19.41 -4.25
C LEU A 59 -5.56 -19.33 -3.45
N ASP A 60 -5.70 -20.20 -2.44
CA ASP A 60 -6.75 -20.05 -1.44
C ASP A 60 -6.39 -18.92 -0.49
N LEU A 61 -7.10 -17.80 -0.60
CA LEU A 61 -6.89 -16.64 0.27
C LEU A 61 -7.48 -16.90 1.65
N LYS A 62 -6.62 -17.24 2.58
CA LYS A 62 -7.00 -17.49 3.99
C LYS A 62 -7.09 -16.20 4.78
N ARG A 63 -6.21 -15.25 4.51
CA ARG A 63 -6.19 -13.95 5.17
C ARG A 63 -7.30 -13.04 4.61
N LYS A 64 -8.26 -12.69 5.46
CA LYS A 64 -9.30 -11.73 5.15
C LYS A 64 -9.03 -10.45 5.92
N ILE A 65 -8.64 -9.41 5.19
CA ILE A 65 -8.50 -8.07 5.74
C ILE A 65 -9.90 -7.52 6.02
N LYS A 66 -10.13 -7.05 7.25
CA LYS A 66 -11.41 -6.47 7.68
C LYS A 66 -11.33 -4.96 7.80
N LYS A 67 -10.14 -4.45 8.12
CA LYS A 67 -9.90 -3.04 8.40
C LYS A 67 -8.53 -2.62 7.91
N LEU A 68 -8.45 -1.40 7.41
CA LEU A 68 -7.21 -0.73 7.02
C LEU A 68 -7.12 0.59 7.78
N ASP A 69 -6.15 0.70 8.68
CA ASP A 69 -5.80 1.93 9.37
C ASP A 69 -4.62 2.60 8.64
N ILE A 70 -4.84 3.79 8.10
CA ILE A 70 -3.85 4.56 7.32
C ILE A 70 -3.36 5.72 8.17
N PHE A 71 -2.07 5.77 8.46
CA PHE A 71 -1.43 6.83 9.22
C PHE A 71 -0.71 7.77 8.26
N PHE A 72 -1.34 8.90 7.98
CA PHE A 72 -0.81 9.92 7.08
C PHE A 72 -0.16 11.04 7.89
N ARG A 73 1.17 11.15 7.80
CA ARG A 73 1.95 12.21 8.45
C ARG A 73 2.11 13.39 7.51
N TYR A 74 1.86 14.60 8.01
CA TYR A 74 2.04 15.81 7.21
C TYR A 74 2.54 17.00 8.03
N SER A 75 3.31 17.87 7.37
CA SER A 75 3.92 19.04 7.97
C SER A 75 3.97 20.21 6.97
N PRO A 76 2.87 21.00 6.86
CA PRO A 76 2.71 21.99 5.80
C PRO A 76 3.61 23.22 5.95
N ASN A 77 4.03 23.55 7.18
CA ASN A 77 4.79 24.75 7.47
C ASN A 77 6.31 24.49 7.57
N ASN A 78 6.75 23.25 7.37
CA ASN A 78 8.17 22.93 7.31
C ASN A 78 8.71 23.21 5.91
N LYS A 79 9.88 23.88 5.86
CA LYS A 79 10.58 24.12 4.59
C LYS A 79 10.99 22.79 3.98
N LEU A 80 10.73 22.63 2.69
CA LEU A 80 11.27 21.51 1.91
C LEU A 80 12.79 21.50 2.05
N TRP A 81 13.35 20.36 2.45
CA TRP A 81 14.77 20.22 2.73
C TRP A 81 15.59 20.51 1.46
N ASN A 82 16.39 21.61 1.51
CA ASN A 82 17.35 22.02 0.50
C ASN A 82 17.02 21.66 -0.98
N ALA A 83 16.00 22.31 -1.53
CA ALA A 83 15.63 22.20 -2.94
C ALA A 83 16.80 22.55 -3.89
N SER A 84 17.79 23.33 -3.43
CA SER A 84 18.95 23.77 -4.24
C SER A 84 20.01 22.69 -4.50
N LYS A 85 20.03 21.61 -3.71
CA LYS A 85 21.02 20.51 -3.87
C LYS A 85 20.50 19.28 -4.61
N HIS A 86 19.20 19.20 -4.86
CA HIS A 86 18.58 18.09 -5.58
C HIS A 86 17.94 18.60 -6.87
N THR A 87 18.78 18.85 -7.86
CA THR A 87 18.39 19.33 -9.22
C THR A 87 17.51 18.36 -10.01
N GLU A 88 17.25 17.16 -9.48
CA GLU A 88 16.51 16.10 -10.15
C GLU A 88 15.06 15.91 -9.63
N ARG A 89 14.57 16.79 -8.77
CA ARG A 89 13.17 16.68 -8.35
C ARG A 89 12.25 17.09 -9.51
N ILE A 90 11.46 16.12 -9.96
CA ILE A 90 10.49 16.22 -11.06
C ILE A 90 9.49 17.36 -10.85
N ILE A 91 9.30 17.84 -9.61
CA ILE A 91 8.33 18.89 -9.25
C ILE A 91 9.09 20.09 -8.66
N GLN A 92 9.61 20.92 -9.53
CA GLN A 92 10.16 22.22 -9.15
C GLN A 92 9.00 23.23 -9.02
N ASN A 93 9.02 24.05 -7.94
CA ASN A 93 8.08 25.16 -7.71
C ASN A 93 6.68 24.81 -7.17
N ILE A 94 6.44 23.63 -6.65
CA ILE A 94 5.20 23.35 -5.91
C ILE A 94 5.42 23.65 -4.43
N ASP A 95 4.51 24.44 -3.84
CA ASP A 95 4.52 24.66 -2.39
C ASP A 95 4.12 23.38 -1.62
N LYS A 96 4.58 23.30 -0.36
CA LYS A 96 4.39 22.10 0.45
C LYS A 96 2.91 21.76 0.71
N ARG A 97 2.05 22.75 0.84
CA ARG A 97 0.60 22.54 1.08
C ARG A 97 -0.07 21.96 -0.16
N THR A 98 0.29 22.46 -1.34
CA THR A 98 -0.19 21.90 -2.62
C THR A 98 0.27 20.45 -2.77
N LEU A 99 1.54 20.15 -2.46
CA LEU A 99 2.06 18.77 -2.53
C LEU A 99 1.28 17.83 -1.62
N ILE A 100 1.06 18.22 -0.35
CA ILE A 100 0.26 17.45 0.61
C ILE A 100 -1.17 17.24 0.10
N SER A 101 -1.79 18.28 -0.45
CA SER A 101 -3.16 18.19 -0.98
C SER A 101 -3.26 17.22 -2.16
N VAL A 102 -2.30 17.26 -3.07
CA VAL A 102 -2.23 16.33 -4.23
C VAL A 102 -1.98 14.91 -3.78
N SER A 103 -1.07 14.70 -2.80
CA SER A 103 -0.82 13.38 -2.19
C SER A 103 -2.11 12.80 -1.61
N LEU A 104 -2.84 13.58 -0.82
CA LEU A 104 -4.10 13.15 -0.21
C LEU A 104 -5.22 12.90 -1.23
N LEU A 105 -5.32 13.71 -2.27
CA LEU A 105 -6.28 13.48 -3.36
C LEU A 105 -5.99 12.14 -4.06
N SER A 106 -4.73 11.89 -4.40
CA SER A 106 -4.33 10.64 -5.04
C SER A 106 -4.56 9.42 -4.13
N LEU A 107 -4.30 9.55 -2.84
CA LEU A 107 -4.61 8.52 -1.84
C LEU A 107 -6.11 8.26 -1.76
N LYS A 108 -6.93 9.31 -1.68
CA LYS A 108 -8.39 9.21 -1.66
C LYS A 108 -8.92 8.47 -2.89
N ASP A 109 -8.49 8.88 -4.09
CA ASP A 109 -8.90 8.22 -5.34
C ASP A 109 -8.55 6.73 -5.35
N SER A 110 -7.38 6.37 -4.81
CA SER A 110 -6.96 4.98 -4.71
C SER A 110 -7.79 4.19 -3.70
N ILE A 111 -8.16 4.80 -2.55
CA ILE A 111 -9.05 4.18 -1.55
C ILE A 111 -10.46 4.02 -2.12
N GLU A 112 -11.01 5.04 -2.78
CA GLU A 112 -12.34 4.97 -3.40
C GLU A 112 -12.41 3.86 -4.45
N SER A 113 -11.37 3.75 -5.30
CA SER A 113 -11.25 2.65 -6.27
C SER A 113 -11.23 1.29 -5.58
N MET A 114 -10.48 1.14 -4.50
CA MET A 114 -10.41 -0.09 -3.70
C MET A 114 -11.79 -0.43 -3.08
N LEU A 115 -12.50 0.54 -2.54
CA LEU A 115 -13.82 0.36 -1.91
C LEU A 115 -14.94 -0.09 -2.89
N LEU A 116 -14.72 0.01 -4.20
CA LEU A 116 -15.61 -0.58 -5.20
C LEU A 116 -15.53 -2.11 -5.22
N ASN A 117 -14.39 -2.67 -4.84
CA ASN A 117 -14.09 -4.10 -4.93
C ASN A 117 -13.98 -4.78 -3.57
N PHE A 118 -13.71 -4.03 -2.51
CA PHE A 118 -13.50 -4.53 -1.15
C PHE A 118 -14.52 -3.92 -0.20
N ASN A 119 -15.11 -4.75 0.63
CA ASN A 119 -15.97 -4.31 1.74
C ASN A 119 -15.19 -4.41 3.04
N ILE A 120 -14.32 -3.42 3.28
CA ILE A 120 -13.50 -3.30 4.49
C ILE A 120 -13.71 -1.95 5.15
N GLY A 121 -13.50 -1.87 6.46
CA GLY A 121 -13.44 -0.60 7.17
C GLY A 121 -12.15 0.16 6.83
N VAL A 122 -12.23 1.46 6.57
CA VAL A 122 -11.07 2.34 6.36
C VAL A 122 -11.08 3.46 7.36
N CYS A 123 -9.96 3.63 8.07
CA CYS A 123 -9.74 4.77 8.95
C CYS A 123 -8.45 5.49 8.56
N ILE A 124 -8.54 6.79 8.31
CA ILE A 124 -7.36 7.65 8.07
C ILE A 124 -7.05 8.42 9.34
N HIS A 125 -5.87 8.17 9.89
CA HIS A 125 -5.30 8.91 11.00
C HIS A 125 -4.38 10.00 10.44
N LEU A 126 -4.82 11.24 10.53
CA LEU A 126 -4.04 12.41 10.12
C LEU A 126 -3.13 12.84 11.27
N ILE A 127 -1.83 12.70 11.10
CA ILE A 127 -0.83 13.10 12.10
C ILE A 127 -0.24 14.45 11.68
N ALA A 128 -0.74 15.52 12.32
CA ALA A 128 -0.33 16.88 12.03
C ALA A 128 0.94 17.26 12.81
N ASP A 129 1.97 17.73 12.11
CA ASP A 129 3.14 18.35 12.69
C ASP A 129 3.29 19.77 12.13
N ASN A 130 3.31 20.78 13.02
CA ASN A 130 3.44 22.18 12.62
C ASN A 130 2.40 22.61 11.55
N SER A 131 1.12 22.29 11.77
CA SER A 131 0.01 22.64 10.90
C SER A 131 -0.86 23.74 11.53
N ASP A 132 -1.67 24.39 10.73
CA ASP A 132 -2.68 25.35 11.18
C ASP A 132 -4.11 24.88 10.88
N ASN A 133 -5.07 25.41 11.63
CA ASN A 133 -6.47 24.99 11.54
C ASN A 133 -7.10 25.22 10.15
N SER A 134 -6.65 26.24 9.40
CA SER A 134 -7.17 26.51 8.06
C SER A 134 -6.81 25.41 7.10
N PHE A 135 -5.54 24.99 7.11
CA PHE A 135 -5.06 23.91 6.26
C PHE A 135 -5.62 22.55 6.69
N ASP A 136 -5.72 22.31 8.00
CA ASP A 136 -6.33 21.09 8.52
C ASP A 136 -7.78 20.93 8.08
N ASN A 137 -8.57 22.01 8.10
CA ASN A 137 -9.94 21.98 7.59
C ASN A 137 -10.00 21.72 6.08
N GLN A 138 -9.06 22.26 5.31
CA GLN A 138 -8.94 21.96 3.88
C GLN A 138 -8.70 20.47 3.65
N ILE A 139 -7.77 19.85 4.38
CA ILE A 139 -7.47 18.42 4.30
C ILE A 139 -8.69 17.57 4.68
N LEU A 140 -9.37 17.90 5.74
CA LEU A 140 -10.58 17.20 6.17
C LEU A 140 -11.67 17.24 5.09
N ASN A 141 -11.83 18.38 4.41
CA ASN A 141 -12.77 18.51 3.30
C ASN A 141 -12.37 17.66 2.09
N ILE A 142 -11.07 17.58 1.76
CA ILE A 142 -10.56 16.73 0.68
C ILE A 142 -10.94 15.26 0.95
N LEU A 143 -10.72 14.80 2.17
CA LEU A 143 -10.90 13.39 2.54
C LEU A 143 -12.34 12.98 2.83
N LYS A 144 -13.28 13.93 2.89
CA LYS A 144 -14.68 13.65 3.24
C LYS A 144 -15.27 12.59 2.32
N HIS A 145 -15.72 11.47 2.92
CA HIS A 145 -16.35 10.35 2.23
C HIS A 145 -17.12 9.48 3.24
N ASP A 146 -18.29 8.97 2.86
CA ASP A 146 -19.21 8.27 3.78
C ASP A 146 -18.63 6.95 4.34
N LYS A 147 -17.73 6.31 3.62
CA LYS A 147 -17.12 5.02 4.02
C LYS A 147 -15.72 5.16 4.63
N ILE A 148 -15.22 6.38 4.80
CA ILE A 148 -13.88 6.64 5.34
C ILE A 148 -14.03 7.36 6.68
N LEU A 149 -13.57 6.72 7.75
CA LEU A 149 -13.45 7.37 9.05
C LEU A 149 -12.17 8.20 9.08
N ILE A 150 -12.25 9.43 9.57
CA ILE A 150 -11.08 10.31 9.68
C ILE A 150 -10.87 10.66 11.15
N LYS A 151 -9.65 10.50 11.63
CA LYS A 151 -9.21 10.91 12.96
C LYS A 151 -8.01 11.84 12.82
N LYS A 152 -8.04 12.97 13.50
CA LYS A 152 -6.94 13.93 13.53
C LYS A 152 -6.18 13.82 14.86
N HIS A 153 -4.86 13.76 14.75
CA HIS A 153 -3.94 13.79 15.87
C HIS A 153 -2.91 14.92 15.66
N VAL A 154 -2.49 15.54 16.73
CA VAL A 154 -1.41 16.52 16.69
C VAL A 154 -0.18 15.90 17.34
N SER A 155 0.95 15.97 16.66
CA SER A 155 2.20 15.44 17.19
C SER A 155 2.59 16.18 18.49
N LYS A 156 2.82 15.43 19.55
CA LYS A 156 3.24 15.96 20.86
C LYS A 156 4.65 16.55 20.82
N ILE A 157 5.49 16.03 19.94
CA ILE A 157 6.86 16.46 19.73
C ILE A 157 6.98 16.91 18.27
N SER A 158 7.46 18.12 18.05
CA SER A 158 7.65 18.64 16.69
C SER A 158 8.80 17.94 15.96
N GLY A 159 8.63 17.83 14.62
CA GLY A 159 9.61 17.29 13.71
C GLY A 159 9.38 15.83 13.33
N ASN A 160 10.16 15.36 12.38
CA ASN A 160 9.99 14.04 11.75
C ASN A 160 9.94 12.88 12.74
N ARG A 161 10.84 12.89 13.75
CA ARG A 161 10.87 11.86 14.79
C ARG A 161 9.61 11.91 15.66
N GLY A 162 9.14 13.09 16.03
CA GLY A 162 7.98 13.25 16.89
C GLY A 162 6.70 12.75 16.20
N SER A 163 6.47 13.16 14.97
CA SER A 163 5.31 12.71 14.19
C SER A 163 5.34 11.21 13.90
N TYR A 164 6.53 10.62 13.70
CA TYR A 164 6.67 9.17 13.56
C TYR A 164 6.31 8.41 14.84
N LEU A 165 6.79 8.89 16.00
CA LEU A 165 6.45 8.28 17.29
C LEU A 165 4.94 8.38 17.56
N GLU A 166 4.31 9.52 17.25
CA GLU A 166 2.85 9.65 17.36
C GLU A 166 2.11 8.65 16.47
N CYS A 167 2.60 8.40 15.24
CA CYS A 167 2.06 7.33 14.39
C CYS A 167 2.14 5.97 15.07
N CYS A 168 3.28 5.62 15.65
CA CYS A 168 3.46 4.35 16.33
C CYS A 168 2.53 4.21 17.55
N ASP A 169 2.45 5.26 18.39
CA ASP A 169 1.58 5.28 19.57
C ASP A 169 0.10 5.06 19.18
N GLN A 170 -0.34 5.74 18.12
CA GLN A 170 -1.73 5.58 17.64
C GLN A 170 -1.96 4.23 16.97
N ALA A 171 -0.94 3.65 16.34
CA ALA A 171 -1.02 2.37 15.64
C ALA A 171 -1.12 1.17 16.59
N GLU A 172 -0.68 1.29 17.84
CA GLU A 172 -0.82 0.24 18.86
C GLU A 172 -2.28 -0.20 19.08
N ASN A 173 -3.22 0.70 18.80
CA ASN A 173 -4.65 0.43 18.93
C ASN A 173 -5.31 -0.08 17.64
N SER A 174 -4.54 -0.34 16.60
CA SER A 174 -5.06 -0.86 15.33
C SER A 174 -5.33 -2.35 15.42
N GLU A 175 -6.47 -2.78 14.87
CA GLU A 175 -6.97 -4.15 15.03
C GLU A 175 -6.57 -5.08 13.88
N ASP A 176 -6.13 -4.54 12.74
CA ASP A 176 -5.85 -5.33 11.53
C ASP A 176 -4.68 -4.72 10.76
N LEU A 177 -4.84 -4.38 9.50
CA LEU A 177 -3.76 -3.90 8.64
C LEU A 177 -3.47 -2.42 8.84
N ILE A 178 -2.19 -2.08 8.90
CA ILE A 178 -1.68 -0.72 9.09
C ILE A 178 -0.89 -0.30 7.86
N LEU A 179 -1.07 0.95 7.43
CA LEU A 179 -0.30 1.57 6.38
C LEU A 179 0.22 2.95 6.84
N PHE A 180 1.55 3.11 6.90
CA PHE A 180 2.18 4.39 7.18
C PHE A 180 2.51 5.11 5.87
N ILE A 181 2.14 6.40 5.79
CA ILE A 181 2.31 7.23 4.59
C ILE A 181 2.91 8.58 4.97
N GLU A 182 3.83 9.05 4.17
CA GLU A 182 4.37 10.40 4.22
C GLU A 182 3.67 11.33 3.22
N ASP A 183 3.80 12.63 3.43
CA ASP A 183 3.05 13.67 2.73
C ASP A 183 3.56 14.02 1.32
N ASP A 184 4.49 13.24 0.79
CA ASP A 184 5.08 13.41 -0.54
C ASP A 184 4.89 12.19 -1.47
N TYR A 185 4.05 11.21 -1.07
CA TYR A 185 3.74 10.06 -1.90
C TYR A 185 2.57 10.36 -2.85
N LEU A 186 2.69 9.87 -4.09
CA LEU A 186 1.61 9.86 -5.05
C LEU A 186 1.13 8.43 -5.27
N PHE A 187 -0.17 8.24 -5.23
CA PHE A 187 -0.81 6.95 -5.39
C PHE A 187 -1.43 6.84 -6.78
N GLU A 188 -1.15 5.76 -7.47
CA GLU A 188 -1.94 5.38 -8.61
C GLU A 188 -3.32 4.89 -8.17
N LYS A 189 -4.30 4.99 -9.07
CA LYS A 189 -5.70 4.67 -8.79
C LYS A 189 -5.92 3.30 -8.13
N HIS A 190 -5.11 2.30 -8.47
CA HIS A 190 -5.25 0.93 -7.96
C HIS A 190 -4.20 0.54 -6.92
N SER A 191 -3.34 1.47 -6.47
CA SER A 191 -2.23 1.16 -5.57
C SER A 191 -2.67 0.50 -4.27
N ILE A 192 -3.69 1.02 -3.60
CA ILE A 192 -4.19 0.46 -2.33
C ILE A 192 -4.81 -0.92 -2.56
N GLU A 193 -5.58 -1.11 -3.62
CA GLU A 193 -6.15 -2.41 -3.98
C GLU A 193 -5.04 -3.45 -4.23
N GLU A 194 -4.01 -3.11 -4.99
CA GLU A 194 -2.87 -4.00 -5.25
C GLU A 194 -2.08 -4.35 -3.99
N MET A 195 -1.87 -3.39 -3.10
CA MET A 195 -1.22 -3.63 -1.80
C MET A 195 -2.01 -4.66 -0.98
N LEU A 196 -3.34 -4.51 -0.88
CA LEU A 196 -4.19 -5.43 -0.13
C LEU A 196 -4.20 -6.83 -0.76
N VAL A 197 -4.33 -6.92 -2.08
CA VAL A 197 -4.29 -8.20 -2.80
C VAL A 197 -2.94 -8.88 -2.62
N THR A 198 -1.84 -8.14 -2.77
CA THR A 198 -0.49 -8.67 -2.62
C THR A 198 -0.24 -9.16 -1.20
N TYR A 199 -0.63 -8.38 -0.19
CA TYR A 199 -0.53 -8.77 1.21
C TYR A 199 -1.32 -10.07 1.48
N SER A 200 -2.58 -10.13 1.07
CA SER A 200 -3.43 -11.31 1.26
C SER A 200 -2.87 -12.56 0.57
N ARG A 201 -2.25 -12.40 -0.61
CA ARG A 201 -1.57 -13.49 -1.34
C ARG A 201 -0.33 -13.97 -0.59
N ILE A 202 0.54 -13.06 -0.19
CA ILE A 202 1.80 -13.41 0.49
C ILE A 202 1.50 -14.07 1.85
N SER A 203 0.60 -13.49 2.63
CA SER A 203 0.17 -13.98 3.93
C SER A 203 -0.43 -15.40 3.81
N SER A 204 -1.29 -15.63 2.81
CA SER A 204 -1.87 -16.94 2.53
C SER A 204 -0.83 -17.98 2.09
N LEU A 205 0.13 -17.59 1.26
CA LEU A 205 1.24 -18.45 0.84
C LEU A 205 2.16 -18.84 2.00
N LEU A 206 2.47 -17.88 2.85
CA LEU A 206 3.35 -18.08 4.00
C LEU A 206 2.63 -18.73 5.19
N LYS A 207 1.30 -18.77 5.18
CA LYS A 207 0.44 -19.18 6.29
C LYS A 207 0.74 -18.38 7.57
N LYS A 208 1.04 -17.09 7.40
CA LYS A 208 1.37 -16.14 8.46
C LYS A 208 0.58 -14.85 8.23
N ASP A 209 0.20 -14.24 9.33
CA ASP A 209 -0.32 -12.87 9.37
C ASP A 209 0.81 -11.85 9.46
#